data_6881067e13dee6e57a1b7e4440b19f8e
#
_entry.id   6881067e13dee6e57a1b7e4440b19f8e
#
_cell.length_a   1.000
_cell.length_b   1.000
_cell.length_c   1.000
_cell.angle_alpha   90.00
_cell.angle_beta   90.00
_cell.angle_gamma   90.00
#
_symmetry.space_group_name_H-M   'P 1'
#
loop_
_entity.id
_entity.type
_entity.pdbx_description
1 polymer ?
#
loop_
_entity_poly.entity_id
_entity_poly.type
_entity_poly.pdbx_seq_one_letter_code
_entity_poly.pdbx_strand_id
1 'polypeptide(L)'
;MTRRPAVPRNRKPLAAVLGAALAVPLLATAPATASGAAAGQVTVTALKFTVRAGGGTCAVDADLYRPAGVDKAHPAPAVLTTNGFGGSKSDGSTNATAKAFAARGYVTLAYSGLGFGKSGCLISLDAPAIDGRAASGLIDFLAGTRAADDGTRIDFVTKDRPGDPRVGMIGGSYGGAVQLATAAVDHRVDALVPMITWHDLSYALDPNNVADRKVPGAFKWQWTNGFYLIGERLPITAPNLDPSRWGTLGCTHFVPDACQTIGLLNSGSYPAAPTAAMLRYARGVSPVTYLDRVEAPTLLIQGQSDTLFNLNEATATYNTLKDNGTPTKMIWQSWGHSGGHVPGELDLAQGNVETSYTGRRILSWFDRYLRGRKHTDTGPAFAYYRDWQSGYGEASKVPPLSQKVYLSGDGKLVDNRAKVARGSRAYTNAVVPTSHSESSLAGMVGLPDPAPYDTPGTYLGWDTAPLTAPVDVVGSAKATLKVSSPEARRTQRSKDAADKLVLFAKLYDVAPDGTKTLVRRLIAPVRVPDVSKPFTVALPGIAHRYEAGHRLEFAIAASDDAYLGNKGVKPVTVVSAPGDTGTLQLPIVSGRLN
;
A
#
# COMPACT_ATOMS: atom_id res chain seq x y z
N MET A 1 7.22 62.22 -40.13
CA MET A 1 6.21 61.49 -40.95
C MET A 1 6.64 60.07 -41.03
N THR A 2 5.97 59.17 -40.31
CA THR A 2 5.76 57.74 -40.65
C THR A 2 4.96 57.12 -39.51
N ARG A 3 3.77 56.68 -39.85
CA ARG A 3 2.73 56.12 -38.95
C ARG A 3 3.09 54.70 -38.52
N ARG A 4 2.98 54.40 -37.23
CA ARG A 4 2.89 53.02 -36.70
C ARG A 4 1.42 52.56 -36.77
N PRO A 5 1.16 51.27 -37.15
CA PRO A 5 -0.20 50.76 -37.09
C PRO A 5 -0.54 50.25 -35.67
N ALA A 6 -1.79 50.48 -35.29
CA ALA A 6 -2.40 50.09 -34.02
C ALA A 6 -2.72 48.57 -33.98
N VAL A 7 -2.47 47.94 -32.83
CA VAL A 7 -2.89 46.58 -32.50
C VAL A 7 -4.23 46.63 -31.78
N PRO A 8 -5.27 45.89 -32.16
CA PRO A 8 -6.54 45.87 -31.45
C PRO A 8 -6.46 44.98 -30.23
N ARG A 9 -6.83 45.54 -29.06
CA ARG A 9 -7.08 44.82 -27.82
C ARG A 9 -8.44 44.12 -27.90
N ASN A 10 -8.45 42.77 -28.05
CA ASN A 10 -9.65 41.97 -27.80
C ASN A 10 -9.63 41.44 -26.35
N ARG A 11 -10.43 42.05 -25.49
CA ARG A 11 -10.85 41.48 -24.21
C ARG A 11 -12.03 40.54 -24.48
N LYS A 12 -11.89 39.26 -24.14
CA LYS A 12 -13.02 38.35 -23.97
C LYS A 12 -13.10 37.94 -22.50
N PRO A 13 -14.32 37.83 -21.94
CA PRO A 13 -14.51 37.53 -20.53
C PRO A 13 -14.29 36.05 -20.21
N LEU A 14 -13.81 35.78 -18.98
CA LEU A 14 -13.81 34.44 -18.39
C LEU A 14 -15.26 34.01 -18.19
N ALA A 15 -15.69 32.99 -18.92
CA ALA A 15 -16.93 32.28 -18.63
C ALA A 15 -16.58 30.95 -17.97
N ALA A 16 -17.27 30.68 -16.88
CA ALA A 16 -17.22 29.44 -16.11
C ALA A 16 -17.51 28.22 -16.99
N VAL A 17 -16.69 27.17 -16.88
CA VAL A 17 -16.99 25.86 -17.44
C VAL A 17 -17.32 24.92 -16.27
N LEU A 18 -18.60 24.78 -16.00
CA LEU A 18 -19.17 23.65 -15.29
C LEU A 18 -19.68 22.64 -16.33
N GLY A 19 -19.28 21.39 -16.19
CA GLY A 19 -20.07 20.22 -16.58
C GLY A 19 -20.09 19.87 -18.07
N ALA A 20 -19.29 18.90 -18.46
CA ALA A 20 -19.62 18.04 -19.60
C ALA A 20 -19.36 16.59 -19.22
N ALA A 21 -20.44 15.85 -19.01
CA ALA A 21 -20.44 14.39 -19.00
C ALA A 21 -20.20 13.93 -20.44
N LEU A 22 -19.08 13.26 -20.70
CA LEU A 22 -18.81 12.59 -21.96
C LEU A 22 -19.52 11.24 -21.99
N ALA A 23 -20.59 11.17 -22.79
CA ALA A 23 -21.20 9.92 -23.23
C ALA A 23 -20.31 9.34 -24.34
N VAL A 24 -19.78 8.15 -24.12
CA VAL A 24 -19.06 7.36 -25.14
C VAL A 24 -20.10 6.50 -25.87
N PRO A 25 -20.19 6.48 -27.20
CA PRO A 25 -21.11 5.62 -27.92
C PRO A 25 -20.64 4.16 -27.86
N LEU A 26 -21.54 3.27 -27.43
CA LEU A 26 -21.40 1.82 -27.54
C LEU A 26 -21.40 1.42 -29.02
N LEU A 27 -20.29 0.93 -29.51
CA LEU A 27 -20.23 0.11 -30.72
C LEU A 27 -20.54 -1.34 -30.32
N ALA A 28 -21.68 -1.81 -30.77
CA ALA A 28 -22.10 -3.19 -30.63
C ALA A 28 -21.25 -4.07 -31.57
N THR A 29 -20.38 -4.91 -31.03
CA THR A 29 -19.78 -6.03 -31.74
C THR A 29 -20.55 -7.30 -31.42
N ALA A 30 -20.90 -8.05 -32.47
CA ALA A 30 -21.65 -9.31 -32.38
C ALA A 30 -20.88 -10.37 -31.53
N PRO A 31 -21.60 -11.26 -30.81
CA PRO A 31 -20.95 -12.25 -29.98
C PRO A 31 -20.34 -13.38 -30.79
N ALA A 32 -19.05 -13.64 -30.62
CA ALA A 32 -18.44 -14.88 -31.02
C ALA A 32 -18.98 -15.99 -30.08
N THR A 33 -19.66 -16.98 -30.65
CA THR A 33 -20.12 -18.17 -29.94
C THR A 33 -18.95 -19.05 -29.56
N ALA A 34 -18.44 -18.89 -28.32
CA ALA A 34 -17.64 -19.91 -27.67
C ALA A 34 -18.59 -20.86 -26.94
N SER A 35 -18.62 -22.11 -27.36
CA SER A 35 -19.27 -23.22 -26.70
C SER A 35 -18.55 -23.51 -25.39
N GLY A 36 -18.95 -22.80 -24.31
CA GLY A 36 -18.57 -23.08 -22.93
C GLY A 36 -19.75 -23.74 -22.22
N ALA A 37 -19.49 -24.78 -21.44
CA ALA A 37 -20.48 -25.41 -20.57
C ALA A 37 -21.30 -24.34 -19.84
N ALA A 38 -22.63 -24.48 -19.81
CA ALA A 38 -23.55 -23.54 -19.20
C ALA A 38 -23.14 -23.25 -17.76
N ALA A 39 -22.54 -22.07 -17.55
CA ALA A 39 -22.28 -21.56 -16.21
C ALA A 39 -23.66 -21.39 -15.54
N GLY A 40 -23.94 -22.20 -14.51
CA GLY A 40 -25.19 -22.11 -13.76
C GLY A 40 -25.41 -20.68 -13.26
N GLN A 41 -26.64 -20.22 -13.35
CA GLN A 41 -27.02 -18.83 -13.01
C GLN A 41 -26.74 -18.55 -11.52
N VAL A 42 -25.87 -17.58 -11.23
CA VAL A 42 -25.62 -17.08 -9.87
C VAL A 42 -26.80 -16.21 -9.43
N THR A 43 -27.40 -16.53 -8.29
CA THR A 43 -28.45 -15.69 -7.69
C THR A 43 -27.81 -14.66 -6.76
N VAL A 44 -28.20 -13.39 -6.88
CA VAL A 44 -27.73 -12.31 -6.03
C VAL A 44 -28.88 -11.80 -5.17
N THR A 45 -28.66 -11.78 -3.84
CA THR A 45 -29.64 -11.29 -2.85
C THR A 45 -29.03 -10.15 -2.06
N ALA A 46 -29.63 -8.96 -2.11
CA ALA A 46 -29.23 -7.83 -1.28
C ALA A 46 -29.71 -8.06 0.17
N LEU A 47 -28.82 -7.86 1.13
CA LEU A 47 -29.06 -8.11 2.54
C LEU A 47 -28.58 -6.93 3.39
N LYS A 48 -29.18 -6.77 4.56
CA LYS A 48 -28.71 -5.86 5.60
C LYS A 48 -28.52 -6.63 6.90
N PHE A 49 -27.57 -6.17 7.67
CA PHE A 49 -27.23 -6.76 8.97
C PHE A 49 -27.02 -5.66 10.00
N THR A 50 -27.60 -5.79 11.18
CA THR A 50 -27.25 -5.00 12.35
C THR A 50 -26.29 -5.80 13.19
N VAL A 51 -24.98 -5.54 13.11
CA VAL A 51 -23.91 -6.31 13.76
C VAL A 51 -23.34 -5.58 14.98
N ARG A 52 -22.75 -6.32 15.92
CA ARG A 52 -21.96 -5.72 17.00
C ARG A 52 -20.63 -5.20 16.47
N ALA A 53 -20.28 -3.95 16.85
CA ALA A 53 -19.03 -3.31 16.46
C ALA A 53 -18.65 -2.27 17.52
N GLY A 54 -17.43 -2.34 18.05
CA GLY A 54 -17.02 -1.49 19.18
C GLY A 54 -17.93 -1.70 20.40
N GLY A 55 -18.35 -0.63 21.03
CA GLY A 55 -19.29 -0.68 22.16
C GLY A 55 -20.78 -0.67 21.78
N GLY A 56 -21.11 -0.75 20.48
CA GLY A 56 -22.48 -0.60 19.97
C GLY A 56 -22.82 -1.59 18.86
N THR A 57 -23.72 -1.14 17.97
CA THR A 57 -24.12 -1.87 16.77
C THR A 57 -23.99 -1.00 15.53
N CYS A 58 -23.66 -1.62 14.40
CA CYS A 58 -23.55 -0.96 13.10
C CYS A 58 -24.40 -1.69 12.06
N ALA A 59 -25.01 -0.92 11.16
CA ALA A 59 -25.63 -1.48 9.96
C ALA A 59 -24.55 -1.88 8.95
N VAL A 60 -24.69 -3.06 8.33
CA VAL A 60 -23.83 -3.52 7.24
C VAL A 60 -24.68 -3.84 6.02
N ASP A 61 -24.33 -3.26 4.88
CA ASP A 61 -24.94 -3.49 3.58
C ASP A 61 -24.16 -4.53 2.80
N ALA A 62 -24.79 -5.64 2.39
CA ALA A 62 -24.14 -6.76 1.73
C ALA A 62 -24.95 -7.32 0.56
N ASP A 63 -24.27 -8.05 -0.34
CA ASP A 63 -24.87 -8.87 -1.39
C ASP A 63 -24.38 -10.31 -1.24
N LEU A 64 -25.34 -11.23 -1.17
CA LEU A 64 -25.08 -12.68 -1.15
C LEU A 64 -25.16 -13.23 -2.58
N TYR A 65 -24.07 -13.79 -3.06
CA TYR A 65 -23.97 -14.48 -4.35
C TYR A 65 -24.03 -15.99 -4.09
N ARG A 66 -25.13 -16.63 -4.50
CA ARG A 66 -25.33 -18.07 -4.39
C ARG A 66 -25.14 -18.73 -5.75
N PRO A 67 -24.18 -19.66 -5.88
CA PRO A 67 -24.02 -20.44 -7.10
C PRO A 67 -25.22 -21.35 -7.38
N ALA A 68 -25.49 -21.66 -8.64
CA ALA A 68 -26.49 -22.66 -9.01
C ALA A 68 -26.13 -24.02 -8.44
N GLY A 69 -27.13 -24.77 -8.00
CA GLY A 69 -26.97 -26.11 -7.43
C GLY A 69 -26.40 -26.12 -6.00
N VAL A 70 -26.08 -24.97 -5.40
CA VAL A 70 -25.68 -24.89 -3.99
C VAL A 70 -26.92 -24.81 -3.12
N ASP A 71 -27.14 -25.81 -2.29
CA ASP A 71 -28.26 -25.92 -1.36
C ASP A 71 -27.81 -26.67 -0.09
N LYS A 72 -28.74 -26.97 0.80
CA LYS A 72 -28.47 -27.72 2.04
C LYS A 72 -27.90 -29.10 1.79
N ALA A 73 -28.30 -29.78 0.70
CA ALA A 73 -27.81 -31.10 0.33
C ALA A 73 -26.42 -31.04 -0.35
N HIS A 74 -26.14 -29.92 -1.02
CA HIS A 74 -24.90 -29.66 -1.75
C HIS A 74 -24.28 -28.34 -1.27
N PRO A 75 -23.77 -28.27 -0.04
CA PRO A 75 -23.20 -27.04 0.50
C PRO A 75 -21.85 -26.71 -0.13
N ALA A 76 -21.51 -25.43 -0.18
CA ALA A 76 -20.24 -24.95 -0.68
C ALA A 76 -19.50 -24.07 0.36
N PRO A 77 -18.16 -23.99 0.32
CA PRO A 77 -17.41 -23.08 1.17
C PRO A 77 -17.71 -21.62 0.77
N ALA A 78 -17.48 -20.72 1.72
CA ALA A 78 -17.77 -19.30 1.54
C ALA A 78 -16.53 -18.46 1.29
N VAL A 79 -16.70 -17.31 0.61
CA VAL A 79 -15.72 -16.23 0.47
C VAL A 79 -16.37 -14.92 0.90
N LEU A 80 -15.73 -14.22 1.84
CA LEU A 80 -16.11 -12.88 2.29
C LEU A 80 -15.20 -11.85 1.61
N THR A 81 -15.78 -10.80 1.03
CA THR A 81 -15.02 -9.73 0.36
C THR A 81 -15.61 -8.35 0.64
N THR A 82 -14.76 -7.32 0.66
CA THR A 82 -15.16 -5.94 0.86
C THR A 82 -14.30 -4.96 0.07
N ASN A 83 -14.73 -3.71 0.03
CA ASN A 83 -14.14 -2.63 -0.75
C ASN A 83 -12.81 -2.11 -0.20
N GLY A 84 -12.03 -1.50 -1.06
CA GLY A 84 -10.98 -0.56 -0.69
C GLY A 84 -11.55 0.75 -0.11
N PHE A 85 -10.69 1.62 0.42
CA PHE A 85 -11.11 2.89 1.04
C PHE A 85 -11.93 3.75 0.06
N GLY A 86 -13.06 4.26 0.50
CA GLY A 86 -13.96 5.10 -0.30
C GLY A 86 -14.92 4.33 -1.22
N GLY A 87 -14.78 3.01 -1.35
CA GLY A 87 -15.59 2.15 -2.19
C GLY A 87 -16.86 1.62 -1.52
N SER A 88 -17.40 0.53 -2.08
CA SER A 88 -18.57 -0.18 -1.58
C SER A 88 -18.62 -1.62 -2.12
N LYS A 89 -19.56 -2.44 -1.66
CA LYS A 89 -19.83 -3.77 -2.23
C LYS A 89 -20.11 -3.75 -3.74
N SER A 90 -20.53 -2.59 -4.27
CA SER A 90 -20.93 -2.41 -5.68
C SER A 90 -19.81 -1.84 -6.56
N ASP A 91 -18.64 -1.53 -6.02
CA ASP A 91 -17.50 -1.08 -6.84
C ASP A 91 -16.98 -2.20 -7.76
N GLY A 92 -16.29 -1.79 -8.84
CA GLY A 92 -15.91 -2.70 -9.93
C GLY A 92 -15.12 -3.92 -9.43
N SER A 93 -14.14 -3.72 -8.56
CA SER A 93 -13.27 -4.79 -8.08
C SER A 93 -13.98 -5.73 -7.09
N THR A 94 -14.73 -5.19 -6.13
CA THR A 94 -15.47 -5.98 -5.12
C THR A 94 -16.54 -6.82 -5.77
N ASN A 95 -17.35 -6.21 -6.68
CA ASN A 95 -18.40 -6.90 -7.40
C ASN A 95 -17.86 -7.98 -8.35
N ALA A 96 -16.78 -7.66 -9.12
CA ALA A 96 -16.17 -8.64 -10.02
C ALA A 96 -15.54 -9.81 -9.24
N THR A 97 -14.90 -9.55 -8.10
CA THR A 97 -14.38 -10.59 -7.21
C THR A 97 -15.50 -11.51 -6.74
N ALA A 98 -16.60 -10.95 -6.24
CA ALA A 98 -17.73 -11.74 -5.76
C ALA A 98 -18.31 -12.64 -6.87
N LYS A 99 -18.52 -12.10 -8.07
CA LYS A 99 -19.00 -12.85 -9.24
C LYS A 99 -18.02 -13.96 -9.65
N ALA A 100 -16.72 -13.66 -9.70
CA ALA A 100 -15.69 -14.63 -10.11
C ALA A 100 -15.64 -15.85 -9.18
N PHE A 101 -15.72 -15.64 -7.86
CA PHE A 101 -15.74 -16.74 -6.90
C PHE A 101 -17.09 -17.48 -6.87
N ALA A 102 -18.21 -16.76 -7.02
CA ALA A 102 -19.52 -17.40 -7.14
C ALA A 102 -19.62 -18.29 -8.40
N ALA A 103 -19.12 -17.83 -9.54
CA ALA A 103 -19.05 -18.62 -10.77
C ALA A 103 -18.22 -19.90 -10.60
N ARG A 104 -17.31 -19.94 -9.62
CA ARG A 104 -16.50 -21.10 -9.25
C ARG A 104 -17.12 -21.98 -8.17
N GLY A 105 -18.35 -21.72 -7.78
CA GLY A 105 -19.10 -22.51 -6.81
C GLY A 105 -18.74 -22.18 -5.35
N TYR A 106 -18.25 -21.00 -5.05
CA TYR A 106 -18.17 -20.46 -3.68
C TYR A 106 -19.41 -19.64 -3.36
N VAL A 107 -19.99 -19.83 -2.19
CA VAL A 107 -20.95 -18.87 -1.65
C VAL A 107 -20.19 -17.58 -1.35
N THR A 108 -20.54 -16.48 -1.99
CA THR A 108 -19.77 -15.24 -1.78
C THR A 108 -20.65 -14.18 -1.13
N LEU A 109 -20.13 -13.57 -0.06
CA LEU A 109 -20.77 -12.43 0.60
C LEU A 109 -19.88 -11.20 0.40
N ALA A 110 -20.34 -10.28 -0.46
CA ALA A 110 -19.71 -8.98 -0.66
C ALA A 110 -20.39 -7.95 0.23
N TYR A 111 -19.64 -7.21 1.04
CA TYR A 111 -20.20 -6.20 1.92
C TYR A 111 -19.49 -4.85 1.78
N SER A 112 -20.19 -3.77 2.06
CA SER A 112 -19.59 -2.45 2.23
C SER A 112 -18.99 -2.34 3.63
N GLY A 113 -17.72 -2.00 3.74
CA GLY A 113 -17.06 -1.77 5.03
C GLY A 113 -17.77 -0.68 5.85
N LEU A 114 -17.56 -0.68 7.17
CA LEU A 114 -18.16 0.32 8.05
C LEU A 114 -17.70 1.74 7.64
N GLY A 115 -18.63 2.68 7.61
CA GLY A 115 -18.38 4.04 7.12
C GLY A 115 -18.41 4.18 5.60
N PHE A 116 -18.66 3.11 4.83
CA PHE A 116 -18.68 3.14 3.37
C PHE A 116 -19.98 2.63 2.77
N GLY A 117 -20.23 2.98 1.50
CA GLY A 117 -21.45 2.59 0.79
C GLY A 117 -22.73 2.93 1.55
N LYS A 118 -23.57 1.92 1.81
CA LYS A 118 -24.78 2.04 2.64
C LYS A 118 -24.60 1.46 4.05
N SER A 119 -23.38 1.08 4.44
CA SER A 119 -23.08 0.64 5.80
C SER A 119 -23.03 1.83 6.75
N GLY A 120 -23.35 1.59 8.01
CA GLY A 120 -23.34 2.58 9.08
C GLY A 120 -21.98 2.75 9.76
N CYS A 121 -22.00 3.50 10.84
CA CYS A 121 -20.87 3.83 11.73
C CYS A 121 -19.79 4.71 11.09
N LEU A 122 -18.85 5.15 11.90
CA LEU A 122 -17.72 5.97 11.48
C LEU A 122 -16.59 5.10 10.90
N ILE A 123 -15.76 5.69 10.05
CA ILE A 123 -14.55 5.06 9.52
C ILE A 123 -13.55 4.87 10.67
N SER A 124 -13.19 3.62 11.00
CA SER A 124 -12.34 3.26 12.14
C SER A 124 -10.98 2.69 11.75
N LEU A 125 -10.61 2.77 10.47
CA LEU A 125 -9.33 2.32 9.91
C LEU A 125 -9.04 0.83 10.18
N ASP A 126 -10.05 -0.03 9.98
CA ASP A 126 -10.00 -1.49 10.16
C ASP A 126 -9.64 -1.95 11.58
N ALA A 127 -10.11 -1.19 12.59
CA ALA A 127 -9.91 -1.56 13.98
C ALA A 127 -10.48 -2.95 14.30
N PRO A 128 -9.69 -3.89 14.88
CA PRO A 128 -10.18 -5.25 15.16
C PRO A 128 -11.45 -5.30 16.01
N ALA A 129 -11.57 -4.39 17.00
CA ALA A 129 -12.74 -4.32 17.89
C ALA A 129 -13.99 -3.74 17.21
N ILE A 130 -13.86 -3.10 16.06
CA ILE A 130 -14.95 -2.45 15.31
C ILE A 130 -15.17 -3.20 13.99
N ASP A 131 -14.31 -3.00 13.01
CA ASP A 131 -14.45 -3.59 11.66
C ASP A 131 -14.27 -5.12 11.68
N GLY A 132 -13.28 -5.62 12.44
CA GLY A 132 -13.07 -7.07 12.60
C GLY A 132 -14.28 -7.76 13.26
N ARG A 133 -14.87 -7.15 14.28
CA ARG A 133 -16.08 -7.68 14.94
C ARG A 133 -17.31 -7.58 14.05
N ALA A 134 -17.44 -6.53 13.25
CA ALA A 134 -18.53 -6.41 12.29
C ALA A 134 -18.47 -7.54 11.23
N ALA A 135 -17.30 -7.81 10.67
CA ALA A 135 -17.11 -8.93 9.75
C ALA A 135 -17.35 -10.30 10.42
N SER A 136 -16.96 -10.47 11.69
CA SER A 136 -17.28 -11.67 12.49
C SER A 136 -18.79 -11.90 12.59
N GLY A 137 -19.61 -10.83 12.71
CA GLY A 137 -21.07 -10.93 12.66
C GLY A 137 -21.62 -11.42 11.31
N LEU A 138 -20.91 -11.18 10.20
CA LEU A 138 -21.24 -11.74 8.88
C LEU A 138 -20.83 -13.22 8.79
N ILE A 139 -19.77 -13.63 9.47
CA ILE A 139 -19.40 -15.05 9.60
C ILE A 139 -20.47 -15.82 10.36
N ASP A 140 -21.12 -15.23 11.37
CA ASP A 140 -22.29 -15.83 12.05
C ASP A 140 -23.45 -16.10 11.08
N PHE A 141 -23.70 -15.19 10.12
CA PHE A 141 -24.70 -15.41 9.08
C PHE A 141 -24.30 -16.58 8.16
N LEU A 142 -23.04 -16.60 7.71
CA LEU A 142 -22.52 -17.70 6.89
C LEU A 142 -22.58 -19.06 7.63
N ALA A 143 -22.43 -19.04 8.95
CA ALA A 143 -22.60 -20.20 9.82
C ALA A 143 -24.07 -20.64 9.96
N GLY A 144 -25.04 -19.81 9.54
CA GLY A 144 -26.48 -20.04 9.76
C GLY A 144 -26.94 -19.84 11.20
N THR A 145 -26.10 -19.31 12.07
CA THR A 145 -26.42 -19.04 13.49
C THR A 145 -27.15 -17.70 13.67
N ARG A 146 -27.03 -16.81 12.66
CA ARG A 146 -27.64 -15.49 12.63
C ARG A 146 -28.51 -15.32 11.39
N ALA A 147 -29.59 -14.54 11.48
CA ALA A 147 -30.38 -14.07 10.34
C ALA A 147 -29.87 -12.69 9.88
N ALA A 148 -30.12 -12.33 8.62
CA ALA A 148 -30.15 -10.96 8.15
C ALA A 148 -31.34 -10.19 8.79
N ASP A 149 -31.35 -8.85 8.66
CA ASP A 149 -32.36 -8.01 9.30
C ASP A 149 -33.80 -8.25 8.76
N ASP A 150 -33.91 -8.78 7.53
CA ASP A 150 -35.19 -9.20 6.91
C ASP A 150 -35.64 -10.62 7.32
N GLY A 151 -34.92 -11.28 8.21
CA GLY A 151 -35.17 -12.65 8.65
C GLY A 151 -34.54 -13.73 7.79
N THR A 152 -33.89 -13.40 6.69
CA THR A 152 -33.21 -14.37 5.81
C THR A 152 -32.16 -15.16 6.57
N ARG A 153 -32.21 -16.50 6.48
CA ARG A 153 -31.22 -17.45 7.00
C ARG A 153 -30.72 -18.34 5.87
N ILE A 154 -29.48 -18.82 6.03
CA ILE A 154 -28.88 -19.77 5.08
C ILE A 154 -28.35 -21.01 5.80
N ASP A 155 -28.39 -22.17 5.10
CA ASP A 155 -27.93 -23.45 5.63
C ASP A 155 -27.09 -24.24 4.62
N PHE A 156 -26.64 -23.57 3.56
CA PHE A 156 -25.94 -24.14 2.41
C PHE A 156 -24.43 -23.78 2.36
N VAL A 157 -23.86 -23.25 3.44
CA VAL A 157 -22.41 -23.07 3.58
C VAL A 157 -21.82 -24.31 4.24
N THR A 158 -20.73 -24.85 3.64
CA THR A 158 -19.95 -25.95 4.25
C THR A 158 -19.45 -25.56 5.63
N LYS A 159 -19.53 -26.46 6.59
CA LYS A 159 -19.10 -26.25 7.98
C LYS A 159 -18.08 -27.30 8.38
N ASP A 160 -17.08 -26.90 9.16
CA ASP A 160 -16.15 -27.83 9.79
C ASP A 160 -16.77 -28.45 11.05
N ARG A 161 -17.61 -27.67 11.76
CA ARG A 161 -18.44 -28.07 12.92
C ARG A 161 -19.64 -27.14 13.05
N PRO A 162 -20.64 -27.46 13.88
CA PRO A 162 -21.79 -26.57 14.11
C PRO A 162 -21.32 -25.16 14.51
N GLY A 163 -21.79 -24.12 13.78
CA GLY A 163 -21.43 -22.72 14.02
C GLY A 163 -20.09 -22.26 13.44
N ASP A 164 -19.36 -23.15 12.76
CA ASP A 164 -18.05 -22.91 12.17
C ASP A 164 -18.10 -23.09 10.64
N PRO A 165 -18.41 -22.03 9.89
CA PRO A 165 -18.50 -22.11 8.44
C PRO A 165 -17.09 -22.14 7.83
N ARG A 166 -16.89 -22.90 6.77
CA ARG A 166 -15.64 -22.87 6.02
C ARG A 166 -15.59 -21.61 5.18
N VAL A 167 -14.78 -20.62 5.61
CA VAL A 167 -14.78 -19.26 5.04
C VAL A 167 -13.37 -18.74 4.81
N GLY A 168 -13.12 -18.20 3.61
CA GLY A 168 -11.93 -17.43 3.28
C GLY A 168 -12.26 -15.96 3.06
N MET A 169 -11.24 -15.10 3.15
CA MET A 169 -11.39 -13.68 2.87
C MET A 169 -10.41 -13.22 1.78
N ILE A 170 -10.86 -12.29 0.93
CA ILE A 170 -10.07 -11.67 -0.14
C ILE A 170 -10.46 -10.21 -0.33
N GLY A 171 -9.48 -9.36 -0.59
CA GLY A 171 -9.68 -7.94 -0.88
C GLY A 171 -8.37 -7.16 -0.88
N GLY A 172 -8.38 -5.97 -1.46
CA GLY A 172 -7.23 -5.10 -1.56
C GLY A 172 -7.32 -3.87 -0.66
N SER A 173 -6.16 -3.30 -0.30
CA SER A 173 -6.06 -2.05 0.47
C SER A 173 -6.81 -2.14 1.80
N TYR A 174 -7.80 -1.29 2.04
CA TYR A 174 -8.70 -1.35 3.20
C TYR A 174 -9.36 -2.74 3.32
N GLY A 175 -9.90 -3.29 2.21
CA GLY A 175 -10.43 -4.65 2.17
C GLY A 175 -9.37 -5.75 2.37
N GLY A 176 -8.09 -5.40 2.33
CA GLY A 176 -6.97 -6.27 2.70
C GLY A 176 -6.72 -6.31 4.20
N ALA A 177 -6.68 -5.13 4.85
CA ALA A 177 -6.36 -5.04 6.27
C ALA A 177 -7.47 -5.60 7.17
N VAL A 178 -8.73 -5.37 6.81
CA VAL A 178 -9.88 -5.90 7.59
C VAL A 178 -9.87 -7.42 7.71
N GLN A 179 -9.27 -8.15 6.76
CA GLN A 179 -9.13 -9.60 6.84
C GLN A 179 -8.26 -10.01 8.03
N LEU A 180 -7.10 -9.36 8.20
CA LEU A 180 -6.19 -9.59 9.32
C LEU A 180 -6.85 -9.18 10.65
N ALA A 181 -7.57 -8.04 10.66
CA ALA A 181 -8.33 -7.58 11.82
C ALA A 181 -9.44 -8.57 12.21
N THR A 182 -10.14 -9.16 11.22
CA THR A 182 -11.18 -10.16 11.45
C THR A 182 -10.59 -11.45 12.01
N ALA A 183 -9.55 -11.99 11.36
CA ALA A 183 -8.91 -13.24 11.82
C ALA A 183 -8.26 -13.10 13.21
N ALA A 184 -7.86 -11.90 13.62
CA ALA A 184 -7.36 -11.64 14.96
C ALA A 184 -8.44 -11.69 16.06
N VAL A 185 -9.72 -11.65 15.70
CA VAL A 185 -10.85 -11.66 16.65
C VAL A 185 -11.83 -12.79 16.41
N ASP A 186 -11.67 -13.54 15.31
CA ASP A 186 -12.50 -14.68 14.92
C ASP A 186 -11.66 -15.80 14.27
N HIS A 187 -11.42 -16.87 15.03
CA HIS A 187 -10.60 -18.00 14.59
C HIS A 187 -11.30 -18.97 13.62
N ARG A 188 -12.55 -18.67 13.20
CA ARG A 188 -13.29 -19.45 12.19
C ARG A 188 -12.87 -19.12 10.75
N VAL A 189 -11.97 -18.14 10.56
CA VAL A 189 -11.46 -17.81 9.23
C VAL A 189 -10.40 -18.83 8.82
N ASP A 190 -10.63 -19.55 7.70
CA ASP A 190 -9.77 -20.65 7.24
C ASP A 190 -8.65 -20.24 6.28
N ALA A 191 -8.81 -19.12 5.56
CA ALA A 191 -7.80 -18.64 4.62
C ALA A 191 -7.92 -17.16 4.35
N LEU A 192 -6.78 -16.48 4.21
CA LEU A 192 -6.70 -15.05 3.91
C LEU A 192 -5.93 -14.79 2.61
N VAL A 193 -6.40 -13.77 1.86
CA VAL A 193 -5.70 -13.21 0.69
C VAL A 193 -5.71 -11.68 0.78
N PRO A 194 -4.97 -11.10 1.73
CA PRO A 194 -4.84 -9.64 1.83
C PRO A 194 -3.88 -9.13 0.74
N MET A 195 -4.35 -8.14 -0.04
CA MET A 195 -3.61 -7.55 -1.14
C MET A 195 -3.33 -6.07 -0.87
N ILE A 196 -2.16 -5.57 -1.29
CA ILE A 196 -1.76 -4.16 -1.25
C ILE A 196 -2.20 -3.43 0.02
N THR A 197 -1.87 -4.00 1.18
CA THR A 197 -2.29 -3.45 2.48
C THR A 197 -1.10 -3.18 3.39
N TRP A 198 -1.37 -2.58 4.56
CA TRP A 198 -0.35 -2.16 5.51
C TRP A 198 -0.07 -3.19 6.60
N HIS A 199 1.11 -3.06 7.21
CA HIS A 199 1.51 -3.70 8.45
C HIS A 199 1.37 -2.75 9.65
N ASP A 200 1.76 -1.49 9.45
CA ASP A 200 1.81 -0.46 10.49
C ASP A 200 1.47 0.92 9.90
N LEU A 201 0.24 1.42 10.12
CA LEU A 201 -0.19 2.74 9.61
C LEU A 201 0.69 3.89 10.10
N SER A 202 1.31 3.76 11.28
CA SER A 202 2.24 4.78 11.76
C SER A 202 3.49 4.88 10.88
N TYR A 203 3.93 3.76 10.30
CA TYR A 203 5.01 3.75 9.32
C TYR A 203 4.49 4.07 7.91
N ALA A 204 3.36 3.51 7.51
CA ALA A 204 2.83 3.69 6.15
C ALA A 204 2.54 5.16 5.82
N LEU A 205 1.96 5.92 6.77
CA LEU A 205 1.53 7.31 6.56
C LEU A 205 2.52 8.36 7.07
N ASP A 206 3.42 7.99 7.98
CA ASP A 206 4.46 8.86 8.54
C ASP A 206 5.80 8.10 8.63
N PRO A 207 6.34 7.65 7.46
CA PRO A 207 7.44 6.72 7.41
C PRO A 207 8.72 7.30 7.98
N ASN A 208 9.33 6.55 8.93
CA ASN A 208 10.70 6.74 9.35
C ASN A 208 11.48 5.45 9.08
N ASN A 209 12.33 5.47 8.09
CA ASN A 209 13.07 4.29 7.62
C ASN A 209 14.34 3.99 8.44
N VAL A 210 14.38 4.43 9.69
CA VAL A 210 15.39 4.04 10.68
C VAL A 210 14.81 3.08 11.71
N ALA A 211 15.66 2.45 12.50
CA ALA A 211 15.24 1.45 13.50
C ALA A 211 14.40 2.04 14.65
N ASP A 212 14.53 3.33 14.95
CA ASP A 212 13.79 3.98 16.05
C ASP A 212 12.35 4.35 15.63
N ARG A 213 11.42 3.47 15.94
CA ARG A 213 9.98 3.65 15.65
C ARG A 213 9.23 4.53 16.66
N LYS A 214 9.91 5.09 17.67
CA LYS A 214 9.33 6.03 18.64
C LYS A 214 9.33 7.47 18.14
N VAL A 215 10.11 7.75 17.09
CA VAL A 215 10.19 9.05 16.44
C VAL A 215 9.34 9.02 15.18
N PRO A 216 8.39 9.95 15.01
CA PRO A 216 7.61 10.05 13.77
C PRO A 216 8.54 10.33 12.60
N GLY A 217 8.12 9.93 11.41
CA GLY A 217 8.89 10.10 10.18
C GLY A 217 8.66 11.42 9.46
N ALA A 218 8.58 11.36 8.14
CA ALA A 218 8.14 12.45 7.30
C ALA A 218 6.70 12.15 6.84
N PHE A 219 5.76 12.97 7.26
CA PHE A 219 4.34 12.78 7.00
C PHE A 219 4.04 12.74 5.50
N LYS A 220 3.40 11.68 5.05
CA LYS A 220 2.95 11.44 3.66
C LYS A 220 1.65 12.23 3.40
N TRP A 221 1.77 13.56 3.32
CA TRP A 221 0.64 14.48 3.42
C TRP A 221 -0.33 14.36 2.24
N GLN A 222 0.17 14.12 1.02
CA GLN A 222 -0.71 14.02 -0.16
C GLN A 222 -1.64 12.81 -0.05
N TRP A 223 -1.11 11.62 0.22
CA TRP A 223 -1.91 10.40 0.39
C TRP A 223 -2.90 10.53 1.54
N THR A 224 -2.42 10.94 2.72
CA THR A 224 -3.26 10.98 3.92
C THR A 224 -4.38 12.00 3.81
N ASN A 225 -4.09 13.21 3.32
CA ASN A 225 -5.12 14.24 3.13
C ASN A 225 -6.05 13.89 1.97
N GLY A 226 -5.57 13.22 0.92
CA GLY A 226 -6.42 12.71 -0.15
C GLY A 226 -7.47 11.73 0.38
N PHE A 227 -7.06 10.75 1.18
CA PHE A 227 -8.01 9.83 1.82
C PHE A 227 -8.93 10.51 2.83
N TYR A 228 -8.41 11.45 3.61
CA TYR A 228 -9.26 12.23 4.52
C TYR A 228 -10.35 12.97 3.76
N LEU A 229 -10.01 13.66 2.68
CA LEU A 229 -10.98 14.34 1.83
C LEU A 229 -11.98 13.38 1.19
N ILE A 230 -11.55 12.20 0.72
CA ILE A 230 -12.44 11.16 0.20
C ILE A 230 -13.42 10.69 1.28
N GLY A 231 -12.95 10.42 2.48
CA GLY A 231 -13.79 9.99 3.59
C GLY A 231 -14.79 11.05 4.02
N GLU A 232 -14.38 12.31 4.15
CA GLU A 232 -15.23 13.45 4.55
C GLU A 232 -16.18 13.93 3.42
N ARG A 233 -15.86 13.66 2.15
CA ARG A 233 -16.68 14.10 1.00
C ARG A 233 -17.99 13.33 0.86
N LEU A 234 -18.09 12.13 1.39
CA LEU A 234 -19.23 11.23 1.22
C LEU A 234 -20.60 11.84 1.59
N PRO A 235 -20.75 12.76 2.59
CA PRO A 235 -22.03 13.33 2.94
C PRO A 235 -22.62 14.27 1.89
N ILE A 236 -21.76 15.00 1.19
CA ILE A 236 -22.21 15.96 0.17
C ILE A 236 -22.82 15.23 -1.03
N THR A 237 -22.36 14.01 -1.30
CA THR A 237 -22.75 13.22 -2.49
C THR A 237 -23.79 12.13 -2.20
N ALA A 238 -24.09 11.84 -0.93
CA ALA A 238 -25.00 10.77 -0.53
C ALA A 238 -25.96 11.25 0.59
N PRO A 239 -27.05 11.97 0.24
CA PRO A 239 -27.97 12.59 1.20
C PRO A 239 -28.71 11.60 2.11
N ASN A 240 -28.76 10.31 1.78
CA ASN A 240 -29.44 9.26 2.53
C ASN A 240 -28.47 8.34 3.28
N LEU A 241 -27.40 8.91 3.86
CA LEU A 241 -26.47 8.16 4.69
C LEU A 241 -27.13 7.64 5.97
N ASP A 242 -26.66 6.48 6.43
CA ASP A 242 -27.04 5.97 7.75
C ASP A 242 -26.68 7.03 8.83
N PRO A 243 -27.61 7.37 9.75
CA PRO A 243 -27.37 8.40 10.76
C PRO A 243 -26.14 8.16 11.65
N SER A 244 -25.77 6.89 11.87
CA SER A 244 -24.58 6.54 12.68
C SER A 244 -23.25 6.91 12.04
N ARG A 245 -23.26 7.34 10.76
CA ARG A 245 -22.07 7.84 10.06
C ARG A 245 -21.73 9.30 10.35
N TRP A 246 -22.57 9.99 11.13
CA TRP A 246 -22.33 11.38 11.48
C TRP A 246 -21.59 11.48 12.82
N GLY A 247 -20.38 12.00 12.77
CA GLY A 247 -19.57 12.33 13.93
C GLY A 247 -19.74 13.78 14.38
N THR A 248 -18.66 14.39 14.85
CA THR A 248 -18.63 15.77 15.35
C THR A 248 -18.18 16.75 14.27
N LEU A 249 -18.49 18.04 14.45
CA LEU A 249 -18.02 19.09 13.55
C LEU A 249 -16.48 19.06 13.42
N GLY A 250 -15.99 19.01 12.19
CA GLY A 250 -14.54 18.90 11.89
C GLY A 250 -13.98 17.47 11.94
N CYS A 251 -14.83 16.47 12.25
CA CYS A 251 -14.55 15.04 12.18
C CYS A 251 -15.84 14.29 11.90
N THR A 252 -16.39 14.49 10.69
CA THR A 252 -17.78 14.12 10.41
C THR A 252 -17.96 12.64 10.10
N HIS A 253 -16.95 11.96 9.55
CA HIS A 253 -17.08 10.55 9.14
C HIS A 253 -16.04 9.60 9.72
N PHE A 254 -15.03 10.11 10.38
CA PHE A 254 -14.02 9.29 11.03
C PHE A 254 -14.25 9.23 12.55
N VAL A 255 -13.72 8.18 13.17
CA VAL A 255 -13.62 8.15 14.63
C VAL A 255 -12.71 9.29 15.12
N PRO A 256 -12.98 9.88 16.31
CA PRO A 256 -12.27 11.07 16.79
C PRO A 256 -10.74 10.94 16.82
N ASP A 257 -10.22 9.78 17.20
CA ASP A 257 -8.76 9.53 17.27
C ASP A 257 -8.09 9.61 15.90
N ALA A 258 -8.79 9.21 14.81
CA ALA A 258 -8.29 9.35 13.45
C ALA A 258 -8.14 10.84 13.07
N CYS A 259 -9.14 11.66 13.36
CA CYS A 259 -9.09 13.10 13.10
C CYS A 259 -8.01 13.81 13.92
N GLN A 260 -7.87 13.47 15.21
CA GLN A 260 -6.80 14.01 16.05
C GLN A 260 -5.42 13.65 15.49
N THR A 261 -5.26 12.41 15.03
CA THR A 261 -4.02 11.92 14.40
C THR A 261 -3.71 12.73 13.13
N ILE A 262 -4.67 12.89 12.23
CA ILE A 262 -4.49 13.66 10.99
C ILE A 262 -4.22 15.14 11.30
N GLY A 263 -4.91 15.71 12.27
CA GLY A 263 -4.68 17.09 12.73
C GLY A 263 -3.27 17.31 13.25
N LEU A 264 -2.74 16.39 14.07
CA LEU A 264 -1.37 16.44 14.57
C LEU A 264 -0.36 16.32 13.43
N LEU A 265 -0.53 15.37 12.51
CA LEU A 265 0.37 15.17 11.37
C LEU A 265 0.45 16.43 10.48
N ASN A 266 -0.70 17.07 10.20
CA ASN A 266 -0.78 18.31 9.42
C ASN A 266 -0.22 19.53 10.15
N SER A 267 -0.12 19.51 11.49
CA SER A 267 0.41 20.64 12.25
C SER A 267 1.91 20.91 11.97
N GLY A 268 2.64 19.90 11.48
CA GLY A 268 4.09 19.98 11.31
C GLY A 268 4.85 20.17 12.63
N SER A 269 4.20 19.85 13.77
CA SER A 269 4.77 19.93 15.13
C SER A 269 4.43 18.65 15.88
N TYR A 270 5.45 17.99 16.43
CA TYR A 270 5.33 16.65 17.02
C TYR A 270 5.83 16.61 18.47
N PRO A 271 5.11 17.28 19.41
CA PRO A 271 5.41 17.23 20.83
C PRO A 271 5.25 15.80 21.38
N ALA A 272 6.03 15.45 22.40
CA ALA A 272 6.17 14.05 22.83
C ALA A 272 4.84 13.37 23.21
N ALA A 273 3.96 14.02 24.00
CA ALA A 273 2.74 13.37 24.48
C ALA A 273 1.68 13.19 23.38
N PRO A 274 1.31 14.21 22.55
CA PRO A 274 0.41 14.02 21.43
C PRO A 274 0.96 13.01 20.40
N THR A 275 2.28 13.06 20.10
CA THR A 275 2.92 12.13 19.17
C THR A 275 2.85 10.69 19.67
N ALA A 276 3.08 10.45 20.95
CA ALA A 276 2.92 9.11 21.52
C ALA A 276 1.47 8.61 21.46
N ALA A 277 0.47 9.49 21.61
CA ALA A 277 -0.94 9.13 21.47
C ALA A 277 -1.28 8.76 20.02
N MET A 278 -0.84 9.56 19.05
CA MET A 278 -0.96 9.29 17.61
C MET A 278 -0.36 7.93 17.24
N LEU A 279 0.88 7.67 17.63
CA LEU A 279 1.56 6.40 17.33
C LEU A 279 0.84 5.20 17.96
N ARG A 280 0.35 5.33 19.20
CA ARG A 280 -0.44 4.27 19.83
C ARG A 280 -1.74 3.99 19.07
N TYR A 281 -2.46 5.04 18.67
CA TYR A 281 -3.71 4.87 17.89
C TYR A 281 -3.42 4.21 16.54
N ALA A 282 -2.53 4.79 15.72
CA ALA A 282 -2.22 4.28 14.38
C ALA A 282 -1.74 2.81 14.42
N ARG A 283 -0.92 2.45 15.41
CA ARG A 283 -0.47 1.06 15.62
C ARG A 283 -1.58 0.18 16.18
N GLY A 284 -2.44 0.69 17.06
CA GLY A 284 -3.55 -0.05 17.66
C GLY A 284 -4.58 -0.56 16.64
N VAL A 285 -4.74 0.15 15.52
CA VAL A 285 -5.59 -0.26 14.40
C VAL A 285 -4.80 -0.99 13.29
N SER A 286 -3.53 -1.33 13.54
CA SER A 286 -2.64 -1.94 12.54
C SER A 286 -2.24 -3.37 12.88
N PRO A 287 -2.03 -4.23 11.87
CA PRO A 287 -1.61 -5.62 12.02
C PRO A 287 -0.44 -5.82 12.96
N VAL A 288 0.53 -4.93 12.99
CA VAL A 288 1.73 -5.00 13.85
C VAL A 288 1.42 -5.28 15.32
N THR A 289 0.22 -4.98 15.82
CA THR A 289 -0.16 -5.18 17.23
C THR A 289 -1.04 -6.40 17.48
N TYR A 290 -1.49 -7.10 16.43
CA TYR A 290 -2.42 -8.22 16.59
C TYR A 290 -2.17 -9.43 15.68
N LEU A 291 -1.08 -9.43 14.89
CA LEU A 291 -0.72 -10.57 14.03
C LEU A 291 -0.39 -11.85 14.81
N ASP A 292 -0.02 -11.74 16.06
CA ASP A 292 0.17 -12.89 16.97
C ASP A 292 -1.10 -13.70 17.20
N ARG A 293 -2.28 -13.12 16.92
CA ARG A 293 -3.60 -13.77 17.01
C ARG A 293 -4.13 -14.28 15.68
N VAL A 294 -3.39 -14.08 14.57
CA VAL A 294 -3.80 -14.52 13.24
C VAL A 294 -3.24 -15.90 12.96
N GLU A 295 -4.08 -16.93 13.04
CA GLU A 295 -3.73 -18.34 12.79
C GLU A 295 -4.06 -18.78 11.37
N ALA A 296 -4.97 -18.07 10.70
CA ALA A 296 -5.45 -18.39 9.36
C ALA A 296 -4.32 -18.38 8.31
N PRO A 297 -4.16 -19.45 7.53
CA PRO A 297 -3.23 -19.50 6.40
C PRO A 297 -3.37 -18.26 5.52
N THR A 298 -2.26 -17.56 5.21
CA THR A 298 -2.28 -16.25 4.56
C THR A 298 -1.43 -16.22 3.29
N LEU A 299 -2.03 -15.84 2.16
CA LEU A 299 -1.35 -15.52 0.90
C LEU A 299 -1.30 -14.00 0.72
N LEU A 300 -0.15 -13.40 1.03
CA LEU A 300 0.08 -11.97 0.88
C LEU A 300 0.36 -11.61 -0.58
N ILE A 301 -0.27 -10.54 -1.08
CA ILE A 301 -0.01 -10.00 -2.41
C ILE A 301 0.29 -8.52 -2.28
N GLN A 302 1.48 -8.07 -2.72
CA GLN A 302 1.90 -6.67 -2.60
C GLN A 302 2.42 -6.13 -3.92
N GLY A 303 2.22 -4.82 -4.12
CA GLY A 303 2.62 -4.11 -5.32
C GLY A 303 4.05 -3.56 -5.24
N GLN A 304 4.83 -3.74 -6.30
CA GLN A 304 6.16 -3.11 -6.44
C GLN A 304 6.06 -1.61 -6.68
N SER A 305 4.99 -1.17 -7.37
CA SER A 305 4.71 0.25 -7.62
C SER A 305 3.67 0.78 -6.64
N ASP A 306 3.89 0.51 -5.33
CA ASP A 306 2.99 0.96 -4.26
C ASP A 306 3.73 1.97 -3.38
N THR A 307 3.47 3.25 -3.61
CA THR A 307 4.05 4.33 -2.83
C THR A 307 3.28 4.61 -1.55
N LEU A 308 2.03 4.12 -1.44
CA LEU A 308 1.24 4.20 -0.21
C LEU A 308 1.71 3.13 0.79
N PHE A 309 1.65 1.85 0.41
CA PHE A 309 2.06 0.69 1.21
C PHE A 309 3.16 -0.08 0.47
N ASN A 310 4.40 0.32 0.66
CA ASN A 310 5.52 -0.28 -0.06
C ASN A 310 5.77 -1.75 0.35
N LEU A 311 6.62 -2.46 -0.39
CA LEU A 311 6.91 -3.89 -0.18
C LEU A 311 7.41 -4.24 1.23
N ASN A 312 7.93 -3.26 2.00
CA ASN A 312 8.37 -3.49 3.38
C ASN A 312 7.18 -3.80 4.31
N GLU A 313 5.97 -3.28 4.01
CA GLU A 313 4.75 -3.56 4.76
C GLU A 313 4.39 -5.05 4.66
N ALA A 314 4.27 -5.58 3.44
CA ALA A 314 3.98 -6.99 3.25
C ALA A 314 5.11 -7.90 3.75
N THR A 315 6.37 -7.50 3.58
CA THR A 315 7.52 -8.25 4.09
C THR A 315 7.51 -8.33 5.62
N ALA A 316 7.13 -7.25 6.31
CA ALA A 316 6.99 -7.26 7.77
C ALA A 316 5.86 -8.19 8.22
N THR A 317 4.68 -8.11 7.58
CA THR A 317 3.55 -9.03 7.84
C THR A 317 3.93 -10.48 7.57
N TYR A 318 4.58 -10.76 6.42
CA TYR A 318 5.06 -12.09 6.05
C TYR A 318 6.00 -12.69 7.10
N ASN A 319 6.99 -11.93 7.54
CA ASN A 319 7.95 -12.41 8.54
C ASN A 319 7.28 -12.67 9.88
N THR A 320 6.43 -11.76 10.36
CA THR A 320 5.71 -11.92 11.62
C THR A 320 4.81 -13.16 11.61
N LEU A 321 4.01 -13.37 10.56
CA LEU A 321 3.16 -14.56 10.45
C LEU A 321 3.98 -15.85 10.39
N LYS A 322 5.11 -15.84 9.67
CA LYS A 322 6.01 -17.01 9.63
C LYS A 322 6.67 -17.30 10.97
N ASP A 323 7.09 -16.27 11.68
CA ASP A 323 7.70 -16.41 13.03
C ASP A 323 6.69 -16.96 14.04
N ASN A 324 5.39 -16.63 13.85
CA ASN A 324 4.27 -17.20 14.63
C ASN A 324 3.90 -18.65 14.20
N GLY A 325 4.50 -19.18 13.14
CA GLY A 325 4.18 -20.53 12.61
C GLY A 325 2.96 -20.58 11.69
N THR A 326 2.35 -19.45 11.35
CA THR A 326 1.21 -19.38 10.43
C THR A 326 1.65 -19.74 9.00
N PRO A 327 0.96 -20.66 8.29
CA PRO A 327 1.27 -20.97 6.90
C PRO A 327 1.14 -19.70 6.04
N THR A 328 2.26 -19.21 5.51
CA THR A 328 2.28 -17.91 4.82
C THR A 328 3.09 -17.99 3.54
N LYS A 329 2.55 -17.40 2.46
CA LYS A 329 3.22 -17.17 1.18
C LYS A 329 3.09 -15.71 0.77
N MET A 330 3.97 -15.23 -0.12
CA MET A 330 3.97 -13.85 -0.57
C MET A 330 4.24 -13.74 -2.08
N ILE A 331 3.49 -12.87 -2.76
CA ILE A 331 3.68 -12.54 -4.16
C ILE A 331 3.87 -11.02 -4.28
N TRP A 332 4.96 -10.58 -4.92
CA TRP A 332 5.14 -9.20 -5.35
C TRP A 332 4.73 -9.08 -6.82
N GLN A 333 3.68 -8.32 -7.09
CA GLN A 333 3.21 -7.99 -8.44
C GLN A 333 3.73 -6.63 -8.89
N SER A 334 3.60 -6.25 -10.19
CA SER A 334 4.17 -4.99 -10.69
C SER A 334 3.40 -3.76 -10.21
N TRP A 335 2.07 -3.82 -10.19
CA TRP A 335 1.19 -2.73 -9.84
C TRP A 335 1.02 -2.56 -8.32
N GLY A 336 0.36 -1.49 -7.89
CA GLY A 336 0.04 -1.14 -6.51
C GLY A 336 -0.87 0.08 -6.53
N HIS A 337 -0.87 0.91 -5.47
CA HIS A 337 -1.69 2.12 -5.44
C HIS A 337 -1.23 3.19 -6.44
N SER A 338 0.03 3.15 -6.91
CA SER A 338 0.62 4.18 -7.77
C SER A 338 0.95 3.71 -9.18
N GLY A 339 0.82 2.45 -9.48
CA GLY A 339 1.17 1.87 -10.79
C GLY A 339 0.06 1.03 -11.38
N GLY A 340 -0.12 1.11 -12.70
CA GLY A 340 -1.10 0.33 -13.43
C GLY A 340 -0.71 -1.14 -13.59
N HIS A 341 -1.69 -1.97 -13.91
CA HIS A 341 -1.51 -3.39 -14.23
C HIS A 341 -0.74 -3.54 -15.55
N VAL A 342 0.22 -4.46 -15.58
CA VAL A 342 0.79 -4.91 -16.85
C VAL A 342 -0.04 -6.05 -17.46
N PRO A 343 -0.05 -6.24 -18.78
CA PRO A 343 -0.81 -7.32 -19.42
C PRO A 343 -0.48 -8.70 -18.82
N GLY A 344 -1.51 -9.48 -18.50
CA GLY A 344 -1.37 -10.84 -17.93
C GLY A 344 -1.24 -10.91 -16.41
N GLU A 345 -1.11 -9.78 -15.70
CA GLU A 345 -1.20 -9.76 -14.25
C GLU A 345 -2.67 -9.72 -13.76
N LEU A 346 -2.85 -9.99 -12.48
CA LEU A 346 -4.17 -10.00 -11.85
C LEU A 346 -4.79 -8.61 -11.90
N ASP A 347 -5.98 -8.52 -12.47
CA ASP A 347 -6.88 -7.37 -12.39
C ASP A 347 -8.26 -7.86 -11.95
N LEU A 348 -8.59 -7.63 -10.68
CA LEU A 348 -9.86 -8.07 -10.10
C LEU A 348 -11.06 -7.40 -10.76
N ALA A 349 -10.93 -6.17 -11.23
CA ALA A 349 -12.03 -5.47 -11.92
C ALA A 349 -12.36 -6.10 -13.27
N GLN A 350 -11.37 -6.69 -13.95
CA GLN A 350 -11.57 -7.47 -15.18
C GLN A 350 -11.90 -8.95 -14.93
N GLY A 351 -11.84 -9.42 -13.68
CA GLY A 351 -12.19 -10.79 -13.33
C GLY A 351 -11.22 -11.85 -13.86
N ASN A 352 -9.96 -11.51 -14.20
CA ASN A 352 -8.98 -12.41 -14.81
C ASN A 352 -8.29 -13.36 -13.81
N VAL A 353 -9.00 -13.77 -12.76
CA VAL A 353 -8.48 -14.64 -11.69
C VAL A 353 -7.99 -15.98 -12.25
N GLU A 354 -8.60 -16.51 -13.31
CA GLU A 354 -8.22 -17.81 -13.88
C GLU A 354 -6.98 -17.76 -14.77
N THR A 355 -6.79 -16.63 -15.44
CA THR A 355 -5.79 -16.50 -16.51
C THR A 355 -4.47 -15.90 -16.02
N SER A 356 -4.50 -15.09 -14.96
CA SER A 356 -3.29 -14.50 -14.38
C SER A 356 -2.52 -15.47 -13.47
N TYR A 357 -1.20 -15.28 -13.35
CA TYR A 357 -0.37 -16.08 -12.44
C TYR A 357 -0.87 -15.95 -10.99
N THR A 358 -1.01 -14.73 -10.51
CA THR A 358 -1.46 -14.43 -9.14
C THR A 358 -2.86 -14.98 -8.88
N GLY A 359 -3.78 -14.82 -9.84
CA GLY A 359 -5.14 -15.36 -9.73
C GLY A 359 -5.17 -16.88 -9.58
N ARG A 360 -4.39 -17.62 -10.38
CA ARG A 360 -4.28 -19.07 -10.23
C ARG A 360 -3.72 -19.47 -8.85
N ARG A 361 -2.77 -18.71 -8.29
CA ARG A 361 -2.25 -18.96 -6.92
C ARG A 361 -3.31 -18.72 -5.85
N ILE A 362 -4.16 -17.69 -6.01
CA ILE A 362 -5.31 -17.43 -5.13
C ILE A 362 -6.29 -18.62 -5.18
N LEU A 363 -6.65 -19.07 -6.38
CA LEU A 363 -7.56 -20.21 -6.55
C LEU A 363 -6.99 -21.49 -5.93
N SER A 364 -5.70 -21.79 -6.16
CA SER A 364 -5.01 -22.92 -5.53
C SER A 364 -4.98 -22.80 -4.01
N TRP A 365 -4.82 -21.59 -3.47
CA TRP A 365 -4.86 -21.32 -2.03
C TRP A 365 -6.21 -21.67 -1.44
N PHE A 366 -7.31 -21.18 -2.03
CA PHE A 366 -8.65 -21.50 -1.57
C PHE A 366 -9.06 -22.96 -1.83
N ASP A 367 -8.62 -23.56 -2.93
CA ASP A 367 -8.83 -24.99 -3.17
C ASP A 367 -8.19 -25.86 -2.07
N ARG A 368 -6.99 -25.49 -1.62
CA ARG A 368 -6.30 -26.20 -0.54
C ARG A 368 -7.02 -26.03 0.81
N TYR A 369 -7.32 -24.81 1.21
CA TYR A 369 -7.79 -24.51 2.56
C TYR A 369 -9.32 -24.54 2.69
N LEU A 370 -10.08 -24.11 1.67
CA LEU A 370 -11.52 -24.08 1.74
C LEU A 370 -12.18 -25.35 1.17
N ARG A 371 -11.59 -25.97 0.16
CA ARG A 371 -12.12 -27.23 -0.42
C ARG A 371 -11.44 -28.47 0.11
N GLY A 372 -10.48 -28.33 1.02
CA GLY A 372 -9.78 -29.46 1.64
C GLY A 372 -8.90 -30.27 0.67
N ARG A 373 -8.53 -29.69 -0.48
CA ARG A 373 -7.68 -30.36 -1.48
C ARG A 373 -6.21 -30.33 -1.05
N LYS A 374 -5.85 -31.11 -0.05
CA LYS A 374 -4.55 -31.07 0.66
C LYS A 374 -3.31 -31.15 -0.24
N HIS A 375 -3.41 -31.76 -1.43
CA HIS A 375 -2.31 -31.93 -2.39
C HIS A 375 -2.25 -30.82 -3.46
N THR A 376 -3.10 -29.79 -3.38
CA THR A 376 -3.04 -28.65 -4.31
C THR A 376 -1.72 -27.91 -4.17
N ASP A 377 -1.00 -27.75 -5.29
CA ASP A 377 0.18 -26.89 -5.34
C ASP A 377 -0.21 -25.42 -5.23
N THR A 378 0.18 -24.80 -4.14
CA THR A 378 -0.05 -23.37 -3.87
C THR A 378 1.12 -22.48 -4.29
N GLY A 379 2.10 -23.02 -5.02
CA GLY A 379 3.27 -22.30 -5.52
C GLY A 379 4.39 -22.10 -4.51
N PRO A 380 5.40 -21.28 -4.84
CA PRO A 380 6.58 -21.03 -4.01
C PRO A 380 6.22 -20.25 -2.73
N ALA A 381 7.16 -20.21 -1.78
CA ALA A 381 7.00 -19.41 -0.57
C ALA A 381 7.05 -17.90 -0.87
N PHE A 382 7.81 -17.52 -1.89
CA PHE A 382 7.94 -16.15 -2.37
C PHE A 382 8.03 -16.12 -3.89
N ALA A 383 7.24 -15.23 -4.53
CA ALA A 383 7.29 -14.95 -5.96
C ALA A 383 7.32 -13.44 -6.20
N TYR A 384 7.94 -13.01 -7.28
CA TYR A 384 8.04 -11.59 -7.64
C TYR A 384 8.00 -11.39 -9.15
N TYR A 385 7.24 -10.40 -9.63
CA TYR A 385 7.17 -10.07 -11.04
C TYR A 385 8.47 -9.43 -11.51
N ARG A 386 8.93 -9.83 -12.69
CA ARG A 386 10.14 -9.33 -13.38
C ARG A 386 9.74 -8.67 -14.70
N ASP A 387 9.78 -7.35 -14.76
CA ASP A 387 9.42 -6.59 -15.96
C ASP A 387 10.27 -6.99 -17.16
N TRP A 388 11.57 -7.19 -16.92
CA TRP A 388 12.56 -7.57 -17.93
C TRP A 388 12.39 -8.99 -18.49
N GLN A 389 11.48 -9.78 -17.96
CA GLN A 389 11.17 -11.13 -18.45
C GLN A 389 9.66 -11.35 -18.61
N SER A 390 8.85 -10.33 -18.38
CA SER A 390 7.37 -10.40 -18.42
C SER A 390 6.82 -11.64 -17.70
N GLY A 391 7.36 -11.94 -16.52
CA GLY A 391 7.00 -13.14 -15.76
C GLY A 391 7.53 -13.15 -14.33
N TYR A 392 7.14 -14.18 -13.57
CA TYR A 392 7.49 -14.27 -12.16
C TYR A 392 8.80 -15.02 -11.93
N GLY A 393 9.63 -14.47 -11.04
CA GLY A 393 10.72 -15.16 -10.36
C GLY A 393 10.20 -15.82 -9.10
N GLU A 394 10.81 -16.96 -8.69
CA GLU A 394 10.40 -17.74 -7.53
C GLU A 394 11.58 -17.96 -6.60
N ALA A 395 11.33 -17.94 -5.28
CA ALA A 395 12.33 -18.19 -4.25
C ALA A 395 11.70 -18.78 -2.99
N SER A 396 12.51 -19.34 -2.10
CA SER A 396 12.08 -19.87 -0.80
C SER A 396 11.86 -18.77 0.26
N LYS A 397 12.41 -17.57 0.04
CA LYS A 397 12.28 -16.38 0.91
C LYS A 397 12.65 -15.13 0.15
N VAL A 398 12.34 -13.96 0.71
CA VAL A 398 12.86 -12.68 0.20
C VAL A 398 14.39 -12.71 0.25
N PRO A 399 15.09 -12.38 -0.85
CA PRO A 399 16.54 -12.44 -0.92
C PRO A 399 17.22 -11.56 0.14
N PRO A 400 18.26 -12.05 0.83
CA PRO A 400 19.02 -11.27 1.80
C PRO A 400 19.98 -10.28 1.13
N LEU A 401 20.49 -9.34 1.90
CA LEU A 401 21.59 -8.47 1.46
C LEU A 401 22.82 -9.31 1.10
N SER A 402 23.37 -9.08 -0.09
CA SER A 402 24.44 -9.90 -0.68
C SER A 402 25.70 -9.11 -1.06
N GLN A 403 25.56 -7.83 -1.47
CA GLN A 403 26.70 -7.00 -1.83
C GLN A 403 26.71 -5.67 -1.07
N LYS A 404 27.90 -5.22 -0.66
CA LYS A 404 28.15 -3.94 -0.01
C LYS A 404 29.05 -3.08 -0.89
N VAL A 405 28.68 -1.81 -1.04
CA VAL A 405 29.47 -0.76 -1.67
C VAL A 405 29.64 0.43 -0.71
N TYR A 406 30.62 1.27 -0.98
CA TYR A 406 31.03 2.37 -0.12
C TYR A 406 30.82 3.72 -0.82
N LEU A 407 30.37 4.72 -0.06
CA LEU A 407 30.13 6.08 -0.55
C LEU A 407 31.48 6.84 -0.58
N SER A 408 32.03 7.06 -1.76
CA SER A 408 33.30 7.74 -1.94
C SER A 408 33.14 9.27 -1.97
N GLY A 409 34.15 10.00 -1.54
CA GLY A 409 34.13 11.46 -1.45
C GLY A 409 34.07 12.18 -2.80
N ASP A 410 34.37 11.49 -3.89
CA ASP A 410 34.23 11.96 -5.29
C ASP A 410 32.84 11.68 -5.90
N GLY A 411 31.87 11.16 -5.12
CA GLY A 411 30.52 10.86 -5.60
C GLY A 411 30.39 9.51 -6.30
N LYS A 412 31.30 8.58 -6.06
CA LYS A 412 31.24 7.23 -6.60
C LYS A 412 30.80 6.23 -5.54
N LEU A 413 30.11 5.16 -6.00
CA LEU A 413 29.95 3.93 -5.26
C LEU A 413 31.08 2.99 -5.64
N VAL A 414 31.87 2.57 -4.65
CA VAL A 414 33.02 1.69 -4.88
C VAL A 414 32.85 0.37 -4.12
N ASP A 415 33.29 -0.73 -4.72
CA ASP A 415 33.16 -2.09 -4.18
C ASP A 415 34.16 -2.40 -3.05
N ASN A 416 35.23 -1.61 -2.95
CA ASN A 416 36.31 -1.81 -1.98
C ASN A 416 36.55 -0.54 -1.17
N ARG A 417 36.64 -0.70 0.16
CA ARG A 417 36.93 0.39 1.09
C ARG A 417 38.25 1.14 0.80
N ALA A 418 39.26 0.44 0.27
CA ALA A 418 40.53 1.03 -0.12
C ALA A 418 40.43 1.99 -1.32
N LYS A 419 39.38 1.84 -2.17
CA LYS A 419 39.10 2.71 -3.31
C LYS A 419 38.37 4.01 -2.92
N VAL A 420 37.96 4.17 -1.66
CA VAL A 420 37.24 5.37 -1.21
C VAL A 420 38.18 6.59 -1.27
N ALA A 421 37.87 7.53 -2.15
CA ALA A 421 38.52 8.83 -2.19
C ALA A 421 38.12 9.68 -0.97
N ARG A 422 39.07 10.46 -0.42
CA ARG A 422 38.76 11.47 0.58
C ARG A 422 37.98 12.62 -0.05
N GLY A 423 36.93 13.10 0.61
CA GLY A 423 36.19 14.24 0.14
C GLY A 423 35.08 14.64 1.10
N SER A 424 34.55 15.82 0.85
CA SER A 424 33.41 16.39 1.57
C SER A 424 32.40 16.95 0.57
N ARG A 425 31.15 16.54 0.66
CA ARG A 425 30.06 16.96 -0.23
C ARG A 425 28.90 17.47 0.60
N ALA A 426 28.24 18.53 0.15
CA ALA A 426 27.18 19.18 0.90
C ALA A 426 25.99 19.50 0.02
N TYR A 427 24.81 19.54 0.64
CA TYR A 427 23.59 20.09 0.08
C TYR A 427 22.85 20.93 1.13
N THR A 428 21.90 21.74 0.67
CA THR A 428 20.99 22.47 1.56
C THR A 428 19.53 22.28 1.11
N ASN A 429 18.59 22.38 2.03
CA ASN A 429 17.18 22.46 1.69
C ASN A 429 16.76 23.93 1.47
N ALA A 430 15.74 24.12 0.64
CA ALA A 430 15.00 25.37 0.51
C ALA A 430 13.79 25.39 1.46
N VAL A 431 13.10 26.52 1.52
CA VAL A 431 11.84 26.66 2.28
C VAL A 431 10.71 25.87 1.61
N VAL A 432 10.78 25.69 0.29
CA VAL A 432 9.82 24.90 -0.51
C VAL A 432 10.46 23.58 -0.94
N PRO A 433 9.67 22.55 -1.26
CA PRO A 433 10.18 21.31 -1.82
C PRO A 433 10.94 21.54 -3.13
N THR A 434 12.08 20.88 -3.27
CA THR A 434 12.99 20.98 -4.43
C THR A 434 13.16 19.63 -5.14
N SER A 435 12.43 18.62 -4.70
CA SER A 435 12.40 17.28 -5.27
C SER A 435 10.97 16.83 -5.41
N HIS A 436 10.75 15.99 -6.41
CA HIS A 436 9.47 15.36 -6.71
C HIS A 436 9.68 13.87 -6.95
N SER A 437 8.88 13.03 -6.30
CA SER A 437 8.83 11.58 -6.56
C SER A 437 7.53 11.17 -7.22
N GLU A 438 6.41 11.68 -6.70
CA GLU A 438 5.06 11.40 -7.19
C GLU A 438 4.07 12.47 -6.74
N SER A 439 2.96 12.57 -7.46
CA SER A 439 1.78 13.29 -7.00
C SER A 439 0.59 12.35 -6.86
N SER A 440 0.41 11.78 -5.67
CA SER A 440 -0.75 10.93 -5.37
C SER A 440 -2.07 11.69 -5.49
N LEU A 441 -2.10 12.99 -5.18
CA LEU A 441 -3.29 13.82 -5.39
C LEU A 441 -3.63 13.96 -6.87
N ALA A 442 -2.64 14.16 -7.75
CA ALA A 442 -2.88 14.19 -9.20
C ALA A 442 -3.47 12.86 -9.68
N GLY A 443 -2.90 11.73 -9.25
CA GLY A 443 -3.42 10.39 -9.56
C GLY A 443 -4.86 10.17 -9.09
N MET A 444 -5.21 10.63 -7.89
CA MET A 444 -6.57 10.51 -7.34
C MET A 444 -7.62 11.30 -8.13
N VAL A 445 -7.23 12.36 -8.82
CA VAL A 445 -8.14 13.20 -9.64
C VAL A 445 -7.93 12.99 -11.15
N GLY A 446 -7.15 11.98 -11.55
CA GLY A 446 -6.93 11.62 -12.94
C GLY A 446 -6.05 12.59 -13.74
N LEU A 447 -5.22 13.38 -13.07
CA LEU A 447 -4.26 14.28 -13.71
C LEU A 447 -2.93 13.57 -13.96
N PRO A 448 -2.18 13.98 -15.01
CA PRO A 448 -0.83 13.48 -15.25
C PRO A 448 0.10 13.78 -14.07
N ASP A 449 0.92 12.81 -13.71
CA ASP A 449 1.94 12.96 -12.69
C ASP A 449 3.31 13.25 -13.37
N PRO A 450 3.99 14.38 -13.03
CA PRO A 450 5.27 14.73 -13.61
C PRO A 450 6.34 13.64 -13.41
N ALA A 451 7.38 13.66 -14.23
CA ALA A 451 8.54 12.79 -14.03
C ALA A 451 9.27 13.18 -12.72
N PRO A 452 9.78 12.20 -11.95
CA PRO A 452 10.58 12.48 -10.77
C PRO A 452 11.82 13.34 -11.08
N TYR A 453 12.15 14.24 -10.15
CA TYR A 453 13.36 15.07 -10.24
C TYR A 453 13.95 15.41 -8.87
N ASP A 454 15.23 15.77 -8.83
CA ASP A 454 15.91 16.43 -7.73
C ASP A 454 16.64 17.68 -8.25
N THR A 455 16.46 18.83 -7.59
CA THR A 455 17.13 20.08 -7.97
C THR A 455 18.59 20.05 -7.55
N PRO A 456 19.54 20.38 -8.46
CA PRO A 456 20.97 20.47 -8.10
C PRO A 456 21.22 21.38 -6.90
N GLY A 457 22.15 20.97 -6.02
CA GLY A 457 22.46 21.66 -4.78
C GLY A 457 21.55 21.33 -3.58
N THR A 458 20.47 20.58 -3.80
CA THR A 458 19.53 20.13 -2.76
C THR A 458 19.55 18.61 -2.54
N TYR A 459 20.46 17.90 -3.19
CA TYR A 459 20.69 16.48 -3.01
C TYR A 459 22.17 16.11 -3.23
N LEU A 460 22.54 14.90 -2.80
CA LEU A 460 23.81 14.25 -3.12
C LEU A 460 23.53 12.89 -3.73
N GLY A 461 24.18 12.57 -4.84
CA GLY A 461 24.15 11.25 -5.49
C GLY A 461 25.53 10.58 -5.47
N TRP A 462 25.54 9.25 -5.43
CA TRP A 462 26.73 8.40 -5.60
C TRP A 462 26.44 7.34 -6.64
N ASP A 463 27.21 7.33 -7.73
CA ASP A 463 27.05 6.44 -8.87
C ASP A 463 28.02 5.26 -8.84
N THR A 464 27.57 4.10 -9.31
CA THR A 464 28.49 3.04 -9.74
C THR A 464 29.23 3.46 -11.03
N ALA A 465 30.30 2.78 -11.40
CA ALA A 465 30.76 2.74 -12.77
C ALA A 465 29.63 2.16 -13.68
N PRO A 466 29.64 2.42 -15.01
CA PRO A 466 28.76 1.73 -15.93
C PRO A 466 28.86 0.22 -15.77
N LEU A 467 27.73 -0.45 -15.64
CA LEU A 467 27.67 -1.90 -15.40
C LEU A 467 28.15 -2.66 -16.65
N THR A 468 29.02 -3.65 -16.46
CA THR A 468 29.52 -4.49 -17.54
C THR A 468 28.57 -5.59 -17.97
N ALA A 469 27.60 -5.92 -17.09
CA ALA A 469 26.53 -6.90 -17.32
C ALA A 469 25.29 -6.49 -16.52
N PRO A 470 24.09 -7.00 -16.84
CA PRO A 470 22.89 -6.71 -16.08
C PRO A 470 22.99 -7.15 -14.61
N VAL A 471 22.39 -6.36 -13.71
CA VAL A 471 22.35 -6.63 -12.26
C VAL A 471 20.90 -6.62 -11.78
N ASP A 472 20.45 -7.74 -11.22
CA ASP A 472 19.10 -7.88 -10.65
C ASP A 472 19.12 -7.65 -9.14
N VAL A 473 18.33 -6.70 -8.66
CA VAL A 473 18.15 -6.38 -7.25
C VAL A 473 16.73 -6.74 -6.84
N VAL A 474 16.58 -7.65 -5.84
CA VAL A 474 15.27 -8.09 -5.35
C VAL A 474 15.27 -8.09 -3.82
N GLY A 475 14.55 -7.15 -3.24
CA GLY A 475 14.51 -6.95 -1.78
C GLY A 475 14.76 -5.51 -1.37
N SER A 476 14.96 -5.28 -0.06
CA SER A 476 15.18 -3.96 0.52
C SER A 476 16.66 -3.70 0.73
N ALA A 477 17.19 -2.66 0.08
CA ALA A 477 18.55 -2.21 0.32
C ALA A 477 18.69 -1.52 1.71
N LYS A 478 19.92 -1.45 2.25
CA LYS A 478 20.24 -0.72 3.48
C LYS A 478 21.41 0.23 3.27
N ALA A 479 21.20 1.50 3.60
CA ALA A 479 22.28 2.49 3.62
C ALA A 479 22.65 2.81 5.06
N THR A 480 23.96 2.81 5.38
CA THR A 480 24.47 3.36 6.64
C THR A 480 25.12 4.69 6.35
N LEU A 481 24.63 5.74 6.98
CA LEU A 481 25.02 7.12 6.74
C LEU A 481 25.60 7.75 8.00
N LYS A 482 26.57 8.65 7.79
CA LYS A 482 27.08 9.59 8.79
C LYS A 482 27.02 10.97 8.16
N VAL A 483 26.25 11.86 8.75
CA VAL A 483 26.07 13.21 8.24
C VAL A 483 26.50 14.24 9.27
N SER A 484 26.87 15.44 8.82
CA SER A 484 27.10 16.59 9.67
C SER A 484 26.09 17.68 9.30
N SER A 485 25.39 18.19 10.28
CA SER A 485 24.47 19.32 10.15
C SER A 485 24.50 20.11 11.46
N PRO A 486 25.28 21.21 11.53
CA PRO A 486 25.38 22.02 12.75
C PRO A 486 24.01 22.53 13.23
N GLU A 487 23.17 22.96 12.29
CA GLU A 487 21.83 23.45 12.61
C GLU A 487 20.93 22.33 13.17
N ALA A 488 20.92 21.17 12.54
CA ALA A 488 20.16 20.01 13.05
C ALA A 488 20.70 19.54 14.41
N ARG A 489 22.02 19.62 14.64
CA ARG A 489 22.64 19.27 15.93
C ARG A 489 22.17 20.20 17.04
N ARG A 490 21.97 21.49 16.73
CA ARG A 490 21.44 22.49 17.65
C ARG A 490 19.96 22.23 17.97
N THR A 491 19.14 21.94 16.94
CA THR A 491 17.68 21.84 17.07
C THR A 491 17.18 20.44 17.50
N GLN A 492 17.95 19.38 17.28
CA GLN A 492 17.50 17.98 17.56
C GLN A 492 17.19 17.69 19.03
N ARG A 493 17.64 18.54 19.98
CA ARG A 493 17.37 18.40 21.41
C ARG A 493 16.05 19.04 21.84
N SER A 494 15.33 19.68 20.92
CA SER A 494 13.99 20.20 21.16
C SER A 494 13.04 19.10 21.63
N LYS A 495 12.00 19.48 22.38
CA LYS A 495 10.91 18.58 22.77
C LYS A 495 9.96 18.27 21.60
N ASP A 496 10.09 19.00 20.48
CA ASP A 496 9.36 18.78 19.24
C ASP A 496 10.20 17.92 18.29
N ALA A 497 9.72 16.72 17.94
CA ALA A 497 10.44 15.85 17.03
C ALA A 497 10.53 16.44 15.60
N ALA A 498 9.66 17.40 15.22
CA ALA A 498 9.74 18.10 13.95
C ALA A 498 11.03 18.92 13.78
N ASP A 499 11.71 19.27 14.86
CA ASP A 499 12.97 20.01 14.82
C ASP A 499 14.20 19.16 14.46
N LYS A 500 14.06 17.83 14.36
CA LYS A 500 15.11 16.94 13.87
C LYS A 500 15.30 17.06 12.37
N LEU A 501 16.48 16.63 11.88
CA LEU A 501 16.77 16.58 10.45
C LEU A 501 15.89 15.54 9.73
N VAL A 502 15.33 15.92 8.60
CA VAL A 502 14.67 15.02 7.65
C VAL A 502 15.48 14.94 6.36
N LEU A 503 15.66 13.76 5.82
CA LEU A 503 16.23 13.50 4.50
C LEU A 503 15.49 12.35 3.80
N PHE A 504 15.67 12.24 2.46
CA PHE A 504 14.98 11.30 1.60
C PHE A 504 15.98 10.48 0.82
N ALA A 505 16.12 9.20 1.15
CA ALA A 505 17.02 8.29 0.43
C ALA A 505 16.31 7.67 -0.78
N LYS A 506 17.00 7.58 -1.91
CA LYS A 506 16.47 7.19 -3.21
C LYS A 506 17.44 6.26 -3.95
N LEU A 507 16.90 5.38 -4.82
CA LEU A 507 17.68 4.62 -5.80
C LEU A 507 17.24 5.04 -7.20
N TYR A 508 18.20 5.38 -8.03
CA TYR A 508 17.98 5.71 -9.43
C TYR A 508 18.65 4.68 -10.33
N ASP A 509 18.03 4.44 -11.46
CA ASP A 509 18.62 3.81 -12.64
C ASP A 509 19.01 4.92 -13.61
N VAL A 510 20.29 4.99 -13.95
CA VAL A 510 20.84 6.01 -14.84
C VAL A 510 21.29 5.34 -16.13
N ALA A 511 20.56 5.58 -17.21
CA ALA A 511 20.84 5.05 -18.54
C ALA A 511 22.13 5.64 -19.15
N PRO A 512 22.72 5.02 -20.20
CA PRO A 512 23.94 5.51 -20.83
C PRO A 512 23.85 6.94 -21.38
N ASP A 513 22.66 7.37 -21.79
CA ASP A 513 22.39 8.74 -22.28
C ASP A 513 22.24 9.78 -21.15
N GLY A 514 22.34 9.34 -19.88
CA GLY A 514 22.18 10.19 -18.71
C GLY A 514 20.73 10.31 -18.21
N THR A 515 19.76 9.69 -18.88
CA THR A 515 18.37 9.63 -18.39
C THR A 515 18.32 8.95 -17.04
N LYS A 516 17.68 9.62 -16.07
CA LYS A 516 17.64 9.21 -14.66
C LYS A 516 16.22 8.80 -14.29
N THR A 517 16.02 7.54 -13.92
CA THR A 517 14.72 6.98 -13.52
C THR A 517 14.73 6.63 -12.03
N LEU A 518 13.84 7.23 -11.24
CA LEU A 518 13.61 6.83 -9.85
C LEU A 518 12.93 5.45 -9.83
N VAL A 519 13.61 4.45 -9.26
CA VAL A 519 13.14 3.07 -9.28
C VAL A 519 11.78 2.96 -8.58
N ARG A 520 10.74 2.61 -9.35
CA ARG A 520 9.35 2.47 -8.88
C ARG A 520 8.78 3.72 -8.20
N ARG A 521 9.38 4.90 -8.38
CA ARG A 521 9.05 6.14 -7.65
C ARG A 521 9.13 6.01 -6.12
N LEU A 522 9.81 4.98 -5.63
CA LEU A 522 9.92 4.68 -4.20
C LEU A 522 11.04 5.49 -3.55
N ILE A 523 10.73 6.06 -2.40
CA ILE A 523 11.69 6.80 -1.59
C ILE A 523 11.66 6.35 -0.13
N ALA A 524 12.76 6.57 0.59
CA ALA A 524 12.88 6.29 2.02
C ALA A 524 13.03 7.60 2.81
N PRO A 525 11.94 8.18 3.31
CA PRO A 525 12.03 9.30 4.24
C PRO A 525 12.69 8.88 5.55
N VAL A 526 13.49 9.76 6.11
CA VAL A 526 14.22 9.55 7.36
C VAL A 526 14.17 10.81 8.22
N ARG A 527 13.62 10.70 9.42
CA ARG A 527 13.86 11.68 10.47
C ARG A 527 15.00 11.16 11.33
N VAL A 528 16.16 11.81 11.23
CA VAL A 528 17.42 11.36 11.86
C VAL A 528 17.30 11.49 13.38
N PRO A 529 17.43 10.39 14.14
CA PRO A 529 17.30 10.43 15.60
C PRO A 529 18.36 11.29 16.27
N ASP A 530 19.61 11.15 15.83
CA ASP A 530 20.77 11.88 16.33
C ASP A 530 21.82 12.06 15.22
N VAL A 531 21.99 13.29 14.73
CA VAL A 531 22.97 13.60 13.66
C VAL A 531 24.43 13.48 14.09
N SER A 532 24.71 13.28 15.37
CA SER A 532 26.09 13.05 15.86
C SER A 532 26.54 11.59 15.73
N LYS A 533 25.64 10.70 15.37
CA LYS A 533 25.88 9.25 15.26
C LYS A 533 25.59 8.74 13.86
N PRO A 534 26.26 7.67 13.40
CA PRO A 534 25.83 6.94 12.22
C PRO A 534 24.43 6.37 12.43
N PHE A 535 23.64 6.33 11.35
CA PHE A 535 22.31 5.71 11.34
C PHE A 535 22.12 4.85 10.09
N THR A 536 21.26 3.86 10.18
CA THR A 536 20.97 2.95 9.07
C THR A 536 19.55 3.23 8.54
N VAL A 537 19.45 3.34 7.23
CA VAL A 537 18.20 3.55 6.48
C VAL A 537 17.84 2.27 5.75
N ALA A 538 16.65 1.73 5.97
CA ALA A 538 16.07 0.67 5.16
C ALA A 538 15.32 1.31 3.98
N LEU A 539 15.75 1.03 2.75
CA LEU A 539 15.03 1.49 1.57
C LEU A 539 13.81 0.61 1.31
N PRO A 540 12.77 1.09 0.62
CA PRO A 540 11.68 0.24 0.15
C PRO A 540 12.19 -0.95 -0.65
N GLY A 541 11.51 -2.10 -0.53
CA GLY A 541 11.79 -3.26 -1.36
C GLY A 541 11.53 -2.95 -2.83
N ILE A 542 12.35 -3.53 -3.71
CA ILE A 542 12.24 -3.45 -5.16
C ILE A 542 12.48 -4.81 -5.79
N ALA A 543 11.94 -5.02 -7.00
CA ALA A 543 12.46 -5.99 -7.96
C ALA A 543 12.78 -5.20 -9.25
N HIS A 544 14.06 -5.04 -9.53
CA HIS A 544 14.54 -4.19 -10.63
C HIS A 544 15.83 -4.74 -11.22
N ARG A 545 15.94 -4.63 -12.55
CA ARG A 545 17.17 -4.91 -13.30
C ARG A 545 17.81 -3.60 -13.74
N TYR A 546 19.08 -3.43 -13.38
CA TYR A 546 19.96 -2.44 -13.99
C TYR A 546 20.63 -3.09 -15.19
N GLU A 547 20.41 -2.55 -16.39
CA GLU A 547 20.94 -3.12 -17.62
C GLU A 547 22.45 -2.86 -17.81
N ALA A 548 23.10 -3.60 -18.71
CA ALA A 548 24.49 -3.33 -19.07
C ALA A 548 24.65 -1.90 -19.62
N GLY A 549 25.69 -1.20 -19.20
CA GLY A 549 25.94 0.21 -19.53
C GLY A 549 25.21 1.20 -18.63
N HIS A 550 24.18 0.79 -17.89
CA HIS A 550 23.51 1.62 -16.88
C HIS A 550 24.37 1.80 -15.63
N ARG A 551 24.00 2.75 -14.78
CA ARG A 551 24.59 2.97 -13.46
C ARG A 551 23.50 2.94 -12.40
N LEU A 552 23.80 2.33 -11.25
CA LEU A 552 22.99 2.53 -10.04
C LEU A 552 23.45 3.81 -9.36
N GLU A 553 22.53 4.74 -9.11
CA GLU A 553 22.79 5.90 -8.25
C GLU A 553 22.02 5.75 -6.94
N PHE A 554 22.74 5.88 -5.83
CA PHE A 554 22.15 6.11 -4.51
C PHE A 554 22.16 7.61 -4.21
N ALA A 555 21.01 8.18 -3.85
CA ALA A 555 20.89 9.61 -3.57
C ALA A 555 20.26 9.85 -2.19
N ILE A 556 20.61 11.00 -1.59
CA ILE A 556 19.91 11.59 -0.44
C ILE A 556 19.51 13.02 -0.79
N ALA A 557 18.20 13.31 -0.71
CA ALA A 557 17.63 14.61 -1.02
C ALA A 557 17.14 15.32 0.24
N ALA A 558 17.07 16.64 0.18
CA ALA A 558 16.71 17.51 1.30
C ALA A 558 15.19 17.60 1.53
N SER A 559 14.40 17.33 0.51
CA SER A 559 12.93 17.45 0.52
C SER A 559 12.32 16.49 -0.49
N ASP A 560 11.01 16.34 -0.41
CA ASP A 560 10.16 15.74 -1.45
C ASP A 560 8.74 16.31 -1.27
N ASP A 561 8.08 16.69 -2.36
CA ASP A 561 6.79 17.40 -2.31
C ASP A 561 5.60 16.51 -1.92
N ALA A 562 5.77 15.19 -1.96
CA ALA A 562 4.76 14.25 -1.45
C ALA A 562 4.75 14.16 0.10
N TYR A 563 5.74 14.78 0.78
CA TYR A 563 5.95 14.65 2.23
C TYR A 563 6.17 16.00 2.92
N LEU A 564 5.80 16.09 4.20
CA LEU A 564 6.27 17.18 5.05
C LEU A 564 7.74 16.94 5.44
N GLY A 565 8.62 17.86 5.02
CA GLY A 565 10.06 17.76 5.19
C GLY A 565 10.59 18.44 6.45
N ASN A 566 11.73 19.15 6.28
CA ASN A 566 12.42 19.86 7.34
C ASN A 566 11.68 21.13 7.80
N LYS A 567 11.62 21.33 9.10
CA LYS A 567 11.26 22.60 9.70
C LYS A 567 12.52 23.50 9.69
N GLY A 568 12.51 24.51 8.83
CA GLY A 568 13.63 25.43 8.62
C GLY A 568 14.77 24.86 7.77
N VAL A 569 15.82 25.66 7.59
CA VAL A 569 16.98 25.33 6.76
C VAL A 569 18.01 24.54 7.56
N LYS A 570 18.37 23.35 7.08
CA LYS A 570 19.32 22.43 7.73
C LYS A 570 20.33 21.90 6.70
N PRO A 571 21.42 22.64 6.42
CA PRO A 571 22.47 22.16 5.53
C PRO A 571 23.06 20.84 6.02
N VAL A 572 23.39 19.96 5.09
CA VAL A 572 23.93 18.62 5.36
C VAL A 572 25.26 18.46 4.63
N THR A 573 26.26 17.97 5.34
CA THR A 573 27.56 17.58 4.79
C THR A 573 27.80 16.10 5.03
N VAL A 574 28.29 15.40 4.01
CA VAL A 574 28.78 14.02 4.09
C VAL A 574 30.27 14.03 3.83
N VAL A 575 31.03 13.49 4.78
CA VAL A 575 32.50 13.33 4.68
C VAL A 575 32.78 11.86 4.45
N SER A 576 33.65 11.57 3.50
CA SER A 576 34.13 10.22 3.19
C SER A 576 35.64 10.14 3.25
N ALA A 577 36.11 9.05 3.82
CA ALA A 577 37.52 8.69 3.86
C ALA A 577 37.66 7.15 3.91
N PRO A 578 38.80 6.53 3.53
CA PRO A 578 38.94 5.07 3.52
C PRO A 578 38.61 4.37 4.85
N GLY A 579 38.79 5.04 5.97
CA GLY A 579 38.46 4.52 7.32
C GLY A 579 37.08 4.91 7.83
N ASP A 580 36.42 5.92 7.26
CA ASP A 580 35.18 6.52 7.78
C ASP A 580 34.31 7.00 6.62
N THR A 581 33.40 6.12 6.14
CA THR A 581 32.50 6.42 5.03
C THR A 581 31.17 5.70 5.20
N GLY A 582 30.12 6.23 4.56
CA GLY A 582 28.84 5.57 4.44
C GLY A 582 28.90 4.31 3.56
N THR A 583 27.90 3.46 3.68
CA THR A 583 27.78 2.22 2.90
C THR A 583 26.38 2.03 2.37
N LEU A 584 26.28 1.36 1.22
CA LEU A 584 25.03 0.83 0.68
C LEU A 584 25.15 -0.69 0.55
N GLN A 585 24.19 -1.43 1.10
CA GLN A 585 24.08 -2.88 0.96
C GLN A 585 22.86 -3.21 0.13
N LEU A 586 23.01 -4.10 -0.85
CA LEU A 586 21.97 -4.45 -1.80
C LEU A 586 21.69 -5.95 -1.80
N PRO A 587 20.41 -6.37 -1.97
CA PRO A 587 19.99 -7.77 -2.15
C PRO A 587 20.09 -8.15 -3.64
N ILE A 588 21.32 -8.33 -4.14
CA ILE A 588 21.59 -8.72 -5.53
C ILE A 588 21.36 -10.22 -5.67
N VAL A 589 20.53 -10.61 -6.64
CA VAL A 589 20.19 -12.00 -6.97
C VAL A 589 20.86 -12.50 -8.24
N SER A 590 21.29 -11.60 -9.12
CA SER A 590 22.04 -11.91 -10.34
C SER A 590 22.96 -10.75 -10.70
N GLY A 591 24.13 -11.04 -11.25
CA GLY A 591 25.13 -10.04 -11.57
C GLY A 591 25.91 -9.53 -10.35
N ARG A 592 26.66 -8.43 -10.56
CA ARG A 592 27.48 -7.80 -9.52
C ARG A 592 27.74 -6.33 -9.87
N LEU A 593 27.73 -5.46 -8.86
CA LEU A 593 28.25 -4.09 -9.01
C LEU A 593 29.79 -4.13 -9.00
N ASN A 594 30.40 -3.39 -9.92
CA ASN A 594 31.85 -3.30 -10.10
C ASN A 594 32.48 -2.22 -9.21
#